data_09c165fec6455711c9bd8e5a21e626b7
#
_entry.id   09c165fec6455711c9bd8e5a21e626b7
#
_cell.length_a   1.000
_cell.length_b   1.000
_cell.length_c   1.000
_cell.angle_alpha   90.00
_cell.angle_beta   90.00
_cell.angle_gamma   90.00
#
_symmetry.space_group_name_H-M   'P 1'
#
loop_
_entity.id
_entity.type
_entity.pdbx_description
1 polymer ?
#
loop_
_entity_poly.entity_id
_entity_poly.type
_entity_poly.pdbx_seq_one_letter_code
_entity_poly.pdbx_strand_id
1 'polypeptide(L)'
;MRNKLILSLLCAAVLTGCGEYNKVLKSSDTNYKYEYAKKAFEERKYVQAATLLEDVVKVLKGTDKAEESLYLLGLSHYENKDYASASTYFQTYYTHYPKGKYTELARFYAGYGYYLDSPEPQLDQTDTYKAIDELQRFLDYFPNSDKKSIAQSAIF
;
A
#
# COMPACT_ATOMS: atom_id res chain seq x y z
N MET A 1 -20.27 -7.05 -38.68
CA MET A 1 -20.73 -5.81 -38.00
C MET A 1 -20.75 -5.97 -36.47
N ARG A 2 -21.21 -7.09 -35.94
CA ARG A 2 -21.33 -7.36 -34.48
C ARG A 2 -20.02 -7.21 -33.72
N ASN A 3 -18.88 -7.70 -34.26
CA ASN A 3 -17.58 -7.60 -33.59
C ASN A 3 -16.98 -6.18 -33.58
N LYS A 4 -17.33 -5.33 -34.55
CA LYS A 4 -16.89 -3.93 -34.57
C LYS A 4 -17.65 -3.06 -33.56
N LEU A 5 -18.92 -3.39 -33.30
CA LEU A 5 -19.75 -2.73 -32.29
C LEU A 5 -19.28 -3.08 -30.88
N ILE A 6 -18.89 -4.33 -30.61
CA ILE A 6 -18.35 -4.77 -29.32
C ILE A 6 -17.00 -4.09 -29.06
N LEU A 7 -16.13 -3.99 -30.08
CA LEU A 7 -14.83 -3.34 -29.95
C LEU A 7 -14.94 -1.84 -29.68
N SER A 8 -15.92 -1.16 -30.31
CA SER A 8 -16.16 0.27 -30.06
C SER A 8 -16.76 0.55 -28.69
N LEU A 9 -17.59 -0.36 -28.15
CA LEU A 9 -18.13 -0.24 -26.79
C LEU A 9 -17.05 -0.44 -25.74
N LEU A 10 -16.09 -1.34 -25.98
CA LEU A 10 -14.95 -1.60 -25.08
C LEU A 10 -14.01 -0.38 -25.00
N CYS A 11 -13.75 0.30 -26.14
CA CYS A 11 -12.93 1.51 -26.17
C CYS A 11 -13.59 2.70 -25.46
N ALA A 12 -14.91 2.84 -25.53
CA ALA A 12 -15.63 3.92 -24.84
C ALA A 12 -15.57 3.81 -23.31
N ALA A 13 -15.58 2.60 -22.77
CA ALA A 13 -15.52 2.38 -21.32
C ALA A 13 -14.15 2.75 -20.71
N VAL A 14 -13.06 2.69 -21.48
CA VAL A 14 -11.71 3.04 -21.01
C VAL A 14 -11.49 4.55 -20.91
N LEU A 15 -12.18 5.34 -21.75
CA LEU A 15 -12.01 6.80 -21.79
C LEU A 15 -12.72 7.53 -20.63
N THR A 16 -13.76 6.96 -20.04
CA THR A 16 -14.52 7.60 -18.95
C THR A 16 -13.74 7.59 -17.62
N GLY A 17 -12.96 6.55 -17.35
CA GLY A 17 -12.22 6.42 -16.09
C GLY A 17 -11.07 7.42 -15.93
N CYS A 18 -10.40 7.82 -17.01
CA CYS A 18 -9.32 8.82 -16.96
C CYS A 18 -9.84 10.23 -16.66
N GLY A 19 -11.04 10.57 -17.13
CA GLY A 19 -11.65 11.88 -16.89
C GLY A 19 -12.04 12.10 -15.42
N GLU A 20 -12.62 11.07 -14.79
CA GLU A 20 -13.02 11.12 -13.38
C GLU A 20 -11.80 11.23 -12.46
N TYR A 21 -10.77 10.40 -12.65
CA TYR A 21 -9.54 10.46 -11.88
C TYR A 21 -8.89 11.85 -11.90
N ASN A 22 -8.77 12.45 -13.10
CA ASN A 22 -8.19 13.79 -13.23
C ASN A 22 -9.03 14.87 -12.51
N LYS A 23 -10.35 14.72 -12.47
CA LYS A 23 -11.23 15.59 -11.70
C LYS A 23 -10.98 15.45 -10.20
N VAL A 24 -10.90 14.22 -9.70
CA VAL A 24 -10.62 13.92 -8.29
C VAL A 24 -9.25 14.45 -7.89
N LEU A 25 -8.22 14.19 -8.70
CA LEU A 25 -6.84 14.61 -8.43
C LEU A 25 -6.74 16.13 -8.22
N LYS A 26 -7.48 16.91 -9.00
CA LYS A 26 -7.52 18.40 -8.94
C LYS A 26 -8.49 18.92 -7.87
N SER A 27 -9.27 18.07 -7.23
CA SER A 27 -10.24 18.47 -6.21
C SER A 27 -9.52 18.91 -4.93
N SER A 28 -10.08 19.91 -4.26
CA SER A 28 -9.71 20.28 -2.89
C SER A 28 -10.48 19.48 -1.82
N ASP A 29 -11.48 18.70 -2.24
CA ASP A 29 -12.29 17.87 -1.34
C ASP A 29 -11.52 16.59 -0.95
N THR A 30 -10.96 16.58 0.25
CA THR A 30 -10.17 15.47 0.78
C THR A 30 -11.02 14.22 1.01
N ASN A 31 -12.29 14.36 1.37
CA ASN A 31 -13.18 13.19 1.52
C ASN A 31 -13.47 12.56 0.16
N TYR A 32 -13.66 13.35 -0.88
CA TYR A 32 -13.84 12.83 -2.23
C TYR A 32 -12.58 12.08 -2.71
N LYS A 33 -11.39 12.64 -2.46
CA LYS A 33 -10.11 11.95 -2.74
C LYS A 33 -10.00 10.62 -1.98
N TYR A 34 -10.35 10.61 -0.70
CA TYR A 34 -10.31 9.41 0.14
C TYR A 34 -11.22 8.30 -0.38
N GLU A 35 -12.49 8.60 -0.63
CA GLU A 35 -13.45 7.60 -1.11
C GLU A 35 -13.07 7.08 -2.50
N TYR A 36 -12.61 7.96 -3.40
CA TYR A 36 -12.14 7.53 -4.72
C TYR A 36 -10.87 6.66 -4.62
N ALA A 37 -9.95 6.99 -3.73
CA ALA A 37 -8.74 6.21 -3.52
C ALA A 37 -9.04 4.78 -3.03
N LYS A 38 -10.01 4.62 -2.13
CA LYS A 38 -10.50 3.30 -1.69
C LYS A 38 -11.07 2.50 -2.85
N LYS A 39 -11.94 3.11 -3.65
CA LYS A 39 -12.48 2.49 -4.86
C LYS A 39 -11.39 2.11 -5.85
N ALA A 40 -10.43 3.01 -6.09
CA ALA A 40 -9.30 2.74 -6.97
C ALA A 40 -8.45 1.56 -6.48
N PHE A 41 -8.24 1.45 -5.17
CA PHE A 41 -7.54 0.31 -4.57
C PHE A 41 -8.31 -1.01 -4.81
N GLU A 42 -9.61 -1.05 -4.57
CA GLU A 42 -10.47 -2.20 -4.83
C GLU A 42 -10.46 -2.63 -6.32
N GLU A 43 -10.39 -1.64 -7.22
CA GLU A 43 -10.27 -1.84 -8.66
C GLU A 43 -8.83 -2.18 -9.11
N ARG A 44 -7.89 -2.36 -8.19
CA ARG A 44 -6.47 -2.63 -8.43
C ARG A 44 -5.74 -1.52 -9.19
N LYS A 45 -6.23 -0.30 -9.15
CA LYS A 45 -5.60 0.90 -9.69
C LYS A 45 -4.65 1.51 -8.65
N TYR A 46 -3.66 0.72 -8.22
CA TYR A 46 -2.84 1.01 -7.05
C TYR A 46 -2.07 2.34 -7.15
N VAL A 47 -1.55 2.67 -8.33
CA VAL A 47 -0.87 3.95 -8.56
C VAL A 47 -1.81 5.15 -8.34
N GLN A 48 -3.06 5.06 -8.82
CA GLN A 48 -4.05 6.13 -8.61
C GLN A 48 -4.43 6.22 -7.14
N ALA A 49 -4.62 5.09 -6.47
CA ALA A 49 -4.91 5.04 -5.05
C ALA A 49 -3.78 5.68 -4.23
N ALA A 50 -2.52 5.27 -4.44
CA ALA A 50 -1.36 5.82 -3.76
C ALA A 50 -1.25 7.34 -3.94
N THR A 51 -1.34 7.82 -5.19
CA THR A 51 -1.24 9.26 -5.49
C THR A 51 -2.28 10.11 -4.73
N LEU A 52 -3.53 9.64 -4.66
CA LEU A 52 -4.58 10.35 -3.92
C LEU A 52 -4.39 10.24 -2.39
N LEU A 53 -3.96 9.07 -1.91
CA LEU A 53 -3.74 8.83 -0.48
C LEU A 53 -2.58 9.65 0.07
N GLU A 54 -1.54 9.93 -0.71
CA GLU A 54 -0.45 10.83 -0.30
C GLU A 54 -0.95 12.24 0.06
N ASP A 55 -1.94 12.75 -0.69
CA ASP A 55 -2.58 14.03 -0.36
C ASP A 55 -3.49 13.89 0.88
N VAL A 56 -4.28 12.82 0.92
CA VAL A 56 -5.25 12.56 2.00
C VAL A 56 -4.57 12.45 3.36
N VAL A 57 -3.47 11.70 3.45
CA VAL A 57 -2.73 11.47 4.70
C VAL A 57 -2.19 12.79 5.30
N LYS A 58 -1.77 13.73 4.44
CA LYS A 58 -1.27 15.04 4.89
C LYS A 58 -2.36 15.88 5.54
N VAL A 59 -3.59 15.82 5.01
CA VAL A 59 -4.71 16.68 5.42
C VAL A 59 -5.50 16.08 6.58
N LEU A 60 -5.73 14.77 6.57
CA LEU A 60 -6.59 14.09 7.57
C LEU A 60 -5.86 13.77 8.89
N LYS A 61 -4.63 14.24 9.08
CA LYS A 61 -3.83 13.97 10.28
C LYS A 61 -4.64 14.26 11.56
N GLY A 62 -4.71 13.26 12.44
CA GLY A 62 -5.46 13.36 13.69
C GLY A 62 -6.94 12.95 13.59
N THR A 63 -7.40 12.44 12.45
CA THR A 63 -8.74 11.86 12.30
C THR A 63 -8.69 10.33 12.21
N ASP A 64 -9.83 9.64 12.44
CA ASP A 64 -9.93 8.18 12.29
C ASP A 64 -9.60 7.71 10.86
N LYS A 65 -9.90 8.55 9.87
CA LYS A 65 -9.57 8.27 8.46
C LYS A 65 -8.08 8.34 8.16
N ALA A 66 -7.28 9.05 8.96
CA ALA A 66 -5.85 9.17 8.76
C ALA A 66 -5.13 7.83 8.96
N GLU A 67 -5.54 7.07 9.97
CA GLU A 67 -4.98 5.75 10.25
C GLU A 67 -5.21 4.78 9.07
N GLU A 68 -6.47 4.66 8.63
CA GLU A 68 -6.83 3.80 7.50
C GLU A 68 -6.13 4.25 6.21
N SER A 69 -6.07 5.56 5.95
CA SER A 69 -5.45 6.11 4.75
C SER A 69 -3.96 5.79 4.67
N LEU A 70 -3.23 5.92 5.79
CA LEU A 70 -1.80 5.63 5.83
C LEU A 70 -1.53 4.14 5.62
N TYR A 71 -2.35 3.27 6.21
CA TYR A 71 -2.25 1.83 5.98
C TYR A 71 -2.55 1.45 4.52
N LEU A 72 -3.61 2.02 3.96
CA LEU A 72 -4.00 1.78 2.58
C LEU A 72 -2.97 2.33 1.57
N LEU A 73 -2.29 3.43 1.92
CA LEU A 73 -1.16 3.95 1.14
C LEU A 73 -0.01 2.96 1.09
N GLY A 74 0.39 2.40 2.23
CA GLY A 74 1.39 1.34 2.30
C GLY A 74 0.98 0.11 1.46
N LEU A 75 -0.28 -0.33 1.57
CA LEU A 75 -0.80 -1.44 0.77
C LEU A 75 -0.81 -1.12 -0.73
N SER A 76 -1.13 0.12 -1.12
CA SER A 76 -1.14 0.52 -2.54
C SER A 76 0.23 0.40 -3.18
N HIS A 77 1.28 0.82 -2.47
CA HIS A 77 2.67 0.61 -2.91
C HIS A 77 3.04 -0.87 -2.93
N TYR A 78 2.67 -1.63 -1.89
CA TYR A 78 2.96 -3.06 -1.80
C TYR A 78 2.35 -3.85 -2.97
N GLU A 79 1.06 -3.65 -3.24
CA GLU A 79 0.36 -4.30 -4.35
C GLU A 79 0.87 -3.86 -5.72
N ASN A 80 1.40 -2.64 -5.82
CA ASN A 80 2.08 -2.12 -7.01
C ASN A 80 3.54 -2.64 -7.12
N LYS A 81 4.01 -3.48 -6.19
CA LYS A 81 5.37 -4.01 -6.09
C LYS A 81 6.45 -2.96 -5.85
N ASP A 82 6.10 -1.79 -5.38
CA ASP A 82 7.02 -0.79 -4.87
C ASP A 82 7.27 -1.07 -3.37
N TYR A 83 8.05 -2.11 -3.11
CA TYR A 83 8.23 -2.65 -1.76
C TYR A 83 9.02 -1.73 -0.86
N ALA A 84 9.99 -0.99 -1.39
CA ALA A 84 10.77 -0.01 -0.63
C ALA A 84 9.88 1.12 -0.08
N SER A 85 9.04 1.72 -0.93
CA SER A 85 8.05 2.72 -0.50
C SER A 85 7.03 2.14 0.47
N ALA A 86 6.51 0.94 0.18
CA ALA A 86 5.56 0.25 1.05
C ALA A 86 6.12 0.06 2.47
N SER A 87 7.35 -0.47 2.58
CA SER A 87 8.01 -0.68 3.87
C SER A 87 8.15 0.62 4.67
N THR A 88 8.51 1.71 4.00
CA THR A 88 8.62 3.05 4.60
C THR A 88 7.27 3.56 5.13
N TYR A 89 6.17 3.40 4.36
CA TYR A 89 4.84 3.80 4.81
C TYR A 89 4.32 2.92 5.96
N PHE A 90 4.59 1.63 5.95
CA PHE A 90 4.23 0.74 7.06
C PHE A 90 5.04 1.04 8.33
N GLN A 91 6.32 1.38 8.23
CA GLN A 91 7.12 1.86 9.36
C GLN A 91 6.54 3.16 9.94
N THR A 92 6.16 4.10 9.05
CA THR A 92 5.49 5.34 9.44
C THR A 92 4.17 5.03 10.15
N TYR A 93 3.39 4.06 9.64
CA TYR A 93 2.12 3.66 10.25
C TYR A 93 2.30 3.19 11.68
N TYR A 94 3.11 2.15 11.94
CA TYR A 94 3.22 1.60 13.29
C TYR A 94 3.96 2.53 14.28
N THR A 95 4.71 3.49 13.77
CA THR A 95 5.32 4.54 14.59
C THR A 95 4.29 5.56 15.06
N HIS A 96 3.38 5.98 14.20
CA HIS A 96 2.31 6.91 14.55
C HIS A 96 1.14 6.24 15.29
N TYR A 97 0.84 5.00 14.98
CA TYR A 97 -0.26 4.22 15.52
C TYR A 97 0.23 2.91 16.17
N PRO A 98 1.00 2.96 17.28
CA PRO A 98 1.61 1.76 17.88
C PRO A 98 0.60 0.77 18.46
N LYS A 99 -0.64 1.20 18.68
CA LYS A 99 -1.79 0.39 19.11
C LYS A 99 -2.93 0.45 18.09
N GLY A 100 -2.64 0.83 16.87
CA GLY A 100 -3.63 0.97 15.81
C GLY A 100 -4.16 -0.37 15.32
N LYS A 101 -5.29 -0.32 14.65
CA LYS A 101 -6.01 -1.50 14.13
C LYS A 101 -5.15 -2.37 13.22
N TYR A 102 -4.24 -1.76 12.47
CA TYR A 102 -3.43 -2.46 11.45
C TYR A 102 -1.96 -2.61 11.87
N THR A 103 -1.61 -2.35 13.14
CA THR A 103 -0.21 -2.32 13.60
C THR A 103 0.51 -3.65 13.39
N GLU A 104 -0.15 -4.77 13.68
CA GLU A 104 0.40 -6.10 13.45
C GLU A 104 0.72 -6.32 11.96
N LEU A 105 -0.24 -6.05 11.07
CA LEU A 105 -0.06 -6.21 9.64
C LEU A 105 0.97 -5.23 9.08
N ALA A 106 0.97 -3.98 9.55
CA ALA A 106 1.95 -2.99 9.12
C ALA A 106 3.38 -3.39 9.49
N ARG A 107 3.62 -3.93 10.69
CA ARG A 107 4.93 -4.46 11.07
C ARG A 107 5.35 -5.65 10.21
N PHE A 108 4.42 -6.57 9.95
CA PHE A 108 4.68 -7.68 9.06
C PHE A 108 5.05 -7.20 7.65
N TYR A 109 4.23 -6.35 7.05
CA TYR A 109 4.47 -5.88 5.67
C TYR A 109 5.69 -4.97 5.55
N ALA A 110 6.09 -4.24 6.59
CA ALA A 110 7.34 -3.49 6.58
C ALA A 110 8.55 -4.42 6.39
N GLY A 111 8.64 -5.48 7.18
CA GLY A 111 9.73 -6.45 7.06
C GLY A 111 9.62 -7.31 5.81
N TYR A 112 8.41 -7.78 5.48
CA TYR A 112 8.21 -8.63 4.32
C TYR A 112 8.38 -7.88 2.98
N GLY A 113 8.09 -6.57 2.95
CA GLY A 113 8.41 -5.70 1.82
C GLY A 113 9.92 -5.65 1.57
N TYR A 114 10.73 -5.39 2.59
CA TYR A 114 12.20 -5.44 2.45
C TYR A 114 12.70 -6.81 2.02
N TYR A 115 12.10 -7.90 2.50
CA TYR A 115 12.44 -9.24 2.02
C TYR A 115 12.17 -9.40 0.52
N LEU A 116 11.03 -8.93 0.03
CA LEU A 116 10.68 -9.01 -1.39
C LEU A 116 11.53 -8.07 -2.26
N ASP A 117 12.09 -7.01 -1.68
CA ASP A 117 12.98 -6.06 -2.35
C ASP A 117 14.45 -6.46 -2.23
N SER A 118 14.77 -7.49 -1.43
CA SER A 118 16.13 -7.97 -1.21
C SER A 118 16.76 -8.42 -2.52
N PRO A 119 17.96 -7.91 -2.85
CA PRO A 119 18.64 -8.21 -4.10
C PRO A 119 19.34 -9.58 -4.06
N GLU A 120 19.93 -9.96 -5.20
CA GLU A 120 20.79 -11.14 -5.28
C GLU A 120 22.03 -11.03 -4.36
N PRO A 121 22.61 -12.16 -3.88
CA PRO A 121 23.67 -12.19 -2.86
C PRO A 121 24.92 -11.38 -3.15
N GLN A 122 25.19 -11.07 -4.43
CA GLN A 122 26.38 -10.31 -4.86
C GLN A 122 26.21 -8.79 -4.77
N LEU A 123 24.96 -8.33 -4.54
CA LEU A 123 24.61 -6.91 -4.49
C LEU A 123 24.58 -6.40 -3.05
N ASP A 124 24.29 -5.11 -2.86
CA ASP A 124 24.14 -4.51 -1.54
C ASP A 124 23.00 -5.15 -0.76
N GLN A 125 23.32 -5.76 0.37
CA GLN A 125 22.40 -6.52 1.22
C GLN A 125 21.70 -5.65 2.27
N THR A 126 21.72 -4.33 2.15
CA THR A 126 21.12 -3.41 3.14
C THR A 126 19.64 -3.74 3.39
N ASP A 127 18.85 -4.00 2.35
CA ASP A 127 17.43 -4.31 2.50
C ASP A 127 17.20 -5.72 3.06
N THR A 128 18.07 -6.66 2.78
CA THR A 128 18.06 -7.98 3.42
C THR A 128 18.24 -7.88 4.94
N TYR A 129 19.20 -7.07 5.42
CA TYR A 129 19.39 -6.86 6.85
C TYR A 129 18.21 -6.14 7.50
N LYS A 130 17.60 -5.15 6.81
CA LYS A 130 16.38 -4.50 7.29
C LYS A 130 15.22 -5.50 7.38
N ALA A 131 15.06 -6.37 6.39
CA ALA A 131 14.04 -7.42 6.40
C ALA A 131 14.16 -8.32 7.63
N ILE A 132 15.37 -8.81 7.90
CA ILE A 132 15.65 -9.68 9.06
C ILE A 132 15.31 -8.96 10.38
N ASP A 133 15.79 -7.72 10.57
CA ASP A 133 15.53 -6.95 11.79
C ASP A 133 14.03 -6.67 12.00
N GLU A 134 13.34 -6.22 10.97
CA GLU A 134 11.90 -5.92 11.05
C GLU A 134 11.05 -7.17 11.28
N LEU A 135 11.35 -8.28 10.59
CA LEU A 135 10.63 -9.54 10.77
C LEU A 135 10.91 -10.17 12.13
N GLN A 136 12.13 -10.07 12.64
CA GLN A 136 12.45 -10.52 14.00
C GLN A 136 11.67 -9.72 15.04
N ARG A 137 11.66 -8.39 14.94
CA ARG A 137 10.85 -7.52 15.80
C ARG A 137 9.35 -7.83 15.69
N PHE A 138 8.86 -8.10 14.49
CA PHE A 138 7.48 -8.55 14.32
C PHE A 138 7.18 -9.82 15.11
N LEU A 139 8.05 -10.83 15.04
CA LEU A 139 7.89 -12.09 15.78
C LEU A 139 7.94 -11.88 17.30
N ASP A 140 8.76 -10.94 17.78
CA ASP A 140 8.86 -10.60 19.20
C ASP A 140 7.59 -9.91 19.71
N TYR A 141 7.01 -9.01 18.92
CA TYR A 141 5.77 -8.30 19.28
C TYR A 141 4.51 -9.15 19.13
N PHE A 142 4.49 -10.05 18.13
CA PHE A 142 3.32 -10.84 17.73
C PHE A 142 3.64 -12.34 17.62
N PRO A 143 4.04 -13.00 18.73
CA PRO A 143 4.48 -14.41 18.70
C PRO A 143 3.39 -15.40 18.31
N ASN A 144 2.12 -14.99 18.37
CA ASN A 144 0.95 -15.79 18.03
C ASN A 144 0.27 -15.34 16.72
N SER A 145 0.92 -14.50 15.91
CA SER A 145 0.37 -14.03 14.64
C SER A 145 0.19 -15.17 13.63
N ASP A 146 -0.86 -15.09 12.82
CA ASP A 146 -1.07 -15.97 11.67
C ASP A 146 0.02 -15.80 10.60
N LYS A 147 0.77 -14.70 10.64
CA LYS A 147 1.91 -14.41 9.74
C LYS A 147 3.24 -14.98 10.24
N LYS A 148 3.27 -15.58 11.43
CA LYS A 148 4.49 -16.10 12.07
C LYS A 148 5.30 -17.02 11.17
N SER A 149 4.66 -18.04 10.58
CA SER A 149 5.35 -19.02 9.74
C SER A 149 5.96 -18.38 8.49
N ILE A 150 5.26 -17.41 7.89
CA ILE A 150 5.76 -16.68 6.72
C ILE A 150 6.97 -15.83 7.12
N ALA A 151 6.88 -15.09 8.23
CA ALA A 151 7.96 -14.26 8.72
C ALA A 151 9.21 -15.10 9.04
N GLN A 152 9.05 -16.24 9.72
CA GLN A 152 10.16 -17.16 10.00
C GLN A 152 10.82 -17.67 8.72
N SER A 153 10.03 -18.07 7.72
CA SER A 153 10.57 -18.57 6.44
C SER A 153 11.29 -17.49 5.62
N ALA A 154 10.98 -16.21 5.84
CA ALA A 154 11.65 -15.10 5.16
C ALA A 154 12.97 -14.70 5.83
N ILE A 155 13.22 -15.10 7.09
CA ILE A 155 14.47 -14.84 7.83
C ILE A 155 15.53 -15.92 7.53
N PHE A 156 15.12 -17.17 7.22
CA PHE A 156 15.96 -18.35 7.01
C PHE A 156 16.00 -18.78 5.53
#